data_f2a87fe1709cc09ef3e2b1f182cd27e4
#
_entry.id   f2a87fe1709cc09ef3e2b1f182cd27e4
#
_cell.length_a   1.000
_cell.length_b   1.000
_cell.length_c   1.000
_cell.angle_alpha   90.00
_cell.angle_beta   90.00
_cell.angle_gamma   90.00
#
_symmetry.space_group_name_H-M   'P 1'
#
loop_
_entity.id
_entity.type
_entity.pdbx_description
1 polymer ?
#
loop_
_entity_poly.entity_id
_entity_poly.type
_entity_poly.pdbx_seq_one_letter_code
_entity_poly.pdbx_strand_id
1 'polypeptide(L)'
;MTKLKYLLIFAFAVITIFYAKTIVRAEGFDPNNIISDLEILDYTSMSQADIQEFLEDKGGYLANYSCPDSNGITRKAAEIIYNAAVKNYDCDNAVLSDNPTEEEKKLKCRKITISPKFLLVLLQKEQSLIEEASPSERNLNWATGYGCPDSGGCNARWQGFGKQVNSAALQFRDYLDNPQFYTYKAGGTYVFTNPYGTISKEPMTVTPANQATAALYNYTPHVYNGNFNFYKIWQRYFTKIYPDGSLLQVDGEPGVWLLQNGVKRPFLSKAALASRFDVNKIIKINKSDLDKYETGAPIKFPQYSLIRSPRGTVFLLVDDKKRGFTTMAAFRKMGFNPSEVVSAGWEDINYYSDGANITATSTYPTGALLQNKKTGGVYFVIEGAKAPLVDKIFLTTKFKNKKIIKVSPQELDQYQTIKPYLFGDGELLKTKDSPYTYVISGGKKILLASDKVFSGLGYKTENVIIVPSSVLYLYDAGSPITEVAANNGQ
;
A
#
# COMPACT_ATOMS: atom_id res chain seq x y z
N MET A 1 -65.33 48.75 9.66
CA MET A 1 -65.32 47.40 9.10
C MET A 1 -64.38 47.41 7.89
N THR A 2 -63.09 47.10 8.07
CA THR A 2 -62.07 47.17 7.03
C THR A 2 -61.35 45.85 7.01
N LYS A 3 -61.47 45.09 5.90
CA LYS A 3 -60.86 43.82 5.70
C LYS A 3 -59.36 44.03 5.28
N LEU A 4 -58.45 43.51 6.07
CA LEU A 4 -57.02 43.49 5.80
C LEU A 4 -56.73 42.29 4.90
N LYS A 5 -56.25 42.54 3.70
CA LYS A 5 -55.77 41.51 2.73
C LYS A 5 -54.31 41.21 3.03
N TYR A 6 -54.00 39.99 3.37
CA TYR A 6 -52.61 39.49 3.45
C TYR A 6 -52.13 39.14 2.02
N LEU A 7 -51.08 39.83 1.62
CA LEU A 7 -50.37 39.53 0.37
C LEU A 7 -49.23 38.57 0.70
N LEU A 8 -49.37 37.30 0.29
CA LEU A 8 -48.32 36.31 0.37
C LEU A 8 -47.37 36.49 -0.81
N ILE A 9 -46.16 36.99 -0.55
CA ILE A 9 -45.07 37.01 -1.53
C ILE A 9 -44.34 35.67 -1.44
N PHE A 10 -44.53 34.81 -2.45
CA PHE A 10 -43.70 33.61 -2.66
C PHE A 10 -42.37 34.03 -3.31
N ALA A 11 -41.31 34.06 -2.50
CA ALA A 11 -39.95 34.15 -3.03
C ALA A 11 -39.51 32.78 -3.58
N PHE A 12 -39.50 32.64 -4.88
CA PHE A 12 -38.83 31.51 -5.57
C PHE A 12 -37.31 31.68 -5.44
N ALA A 13 -36.69 30.98 -4.50
CA ALA A 13 -35.25 30.81 -4.46
C ALA A 13 -34.86 29.80 -5.57
N VAL A 14 -34.33 30.29 -6.69
CA VAL A 14 -33.72 29.47 -7.72
C VAL A 14 -32.38 29.00 -7.17
N ILE A 15 -32.36 27.77 -6.64
CA ILE A 15 -31.11 27.07 -6.29
C ILE A 15 -30.51 26.61 -7.62
N THR A 16 -29.57 27.36 -8.14
CA THR A 16 -28.67 26.91 -9.20
C THR A 16 -27.73 25.87 -8.59
N ILE A 17 -28.08 24.60 -8.72
CA ILE A 17 -27.18 23.49 -8.45
C ILE A 17 -26.11 23.52 -9.55
N PHE A 18 -24.96 24.09 -9.22
CA PHE A 18 -23.74 23.83 -10.00
C PHE A 18 -23.42 22.35 -9.86
N TYR A 19 -23.79 21.56 -10.86
CA TYR A 19 -23.15 20.27 -11.09
C TYR A 19 -21.67 20.54 -11.41
N ALA A 20 -20.81 20.61 -10.41
CA ALA A 20 -19.42 20.35 -10.60
C ALA A 20 -19.35 18.93 -11.19
N LYS A 21 -19.06 18.81 -12.47
CA LYS A 21 -18.61 17.54 -13.03
C LYS A 21 -17.35 17.16 -12.25
N THR A 22 -17.53 16.39 -11.20
CA THR A 22 -16.43 15.64 -10.62
C THR A 22 -15.90 14.77 -11.75
N ILE A 23 -14.77 15.17 -12.29
CA ILE A 23 -13.92 14.24 -13.04
C ILE A 23 -13.64 13.15 -12.03
N VAL A 24 -14.24 11.98 -12.21
CA VAL A 24 -13.91 10.77 -11.46
C VAL A 24 -12.46 10.49 -11.84
N ARG A 25 -11.52 11.05 -11.10
CA ARG A 25 -10.15 10.54 -11.08
C ARG A 25 -10.31 9.12 -10.60
N ALA A 26 -9.89 8.17 -11.42
CA ALA A 26 -9.81 6.78 -11.00
C ALA A 26 -8.95 6.76 -9.73
N GLU A 27 -9.56 6.38 -8.62
CA GLU A 27 -8.96 6.43 -7.30
C GLU A 27 -7.59 5.72 -7.35
N GLY A 28 -6.51 6.43 -7.03
CA GLY A 28 -5.14 5.91 -7.00
C GLY A 28 -4.37 5.85 -8.34
N PHE A 29 -4.97 6.12 -9.50
CA PHE A 29 -4.24 6.10 -10.78
C PHE A 29 -3.47 7.41 -11.01
N ASP A 30 -2.14 7.32 -11.05
CA ASP A 30 -1.28 8.40 -11.52
C ASP A 30 -0.72 8.08 -12.92
N PRO A 31 -1.15 8.77 -13.98
CA PRO A 31 -0.65 8.54 -15.32
C PRO A 31 0.84 8.85 -15.49
N ASN A 32 1.43 9.62 -14.56
CA ASN A 32 2.86 9.90 -14.56
C ASN A 32 3.69 8.77 -13.92
N ASN A 33 3.06 7.85 -13.15
CA ASN A 33 3.77 6.82 -12.40
C ASN A 33 2.96 5.53 -12.30
N ILE A 34 2.87 4.78 -13.40
CA ILE A 34 2.01 3.60 -13.56
C ILE A 34 2.63 2.36 -12.90
N ILE A 35 3.93 2.17 -13.12
CA ILE A 35 4.77 1.09 -12.57
C ILE A 35 6.19 1.63 -12.39
N SER A 36 6.93 1.13 -11.41
CA SER A 36 8.32 1.55 -11.18
C SER A 36 9.32 0.75 -12.04
N ASP A 37 10.52 1.34 -12.24
CA ASP A 37 11.63 0.65 -12.91
C ASP A 37 12.04 -0.63 -12.16
N LEU A 38 11.98 -0.64 -10.83
CA LEU A 38 12.27 -1.82 -10.03
C LEU A 38 11.26 -2.94 -10.27
N GLU A 39 9.99 -2.64 -10.38
CA GLU A 39 8.94 -3.65 -10.60
C GLU A 39 9.01 -4.27 -11.99
N ILE A 40 9.26 -3.48 -13.05
CA ILE A 40 9.38 -4.01 -14.41
C ILE A 40 10.67 -4.82 -14.60
N LEU A 41 11.73 -4.51 -13.83
CA LEU A 41 13.02 -5.19 -13.89
C LEU A 41 13.13 -6.38 -12.92
N ASP A 42 12.17 -6.60 -12.02
CA ASP A 42 12.20 -7.70 -11.05
C ASP A 42 11.91 -9.06 -11.72
N TYR A 43 12.90 -9.57 -12.42
CA TYR A 43 12.83 -10.88 -13.07
C TYR A 43 12.82 -12.06 -12.07
N THR A 44 13.10 -11.79 -10.80
CA THR A 44 13.07 -12.79 -9.72
C THR A 44 11.70 -12.89 -9.06
N SER A 45 10.75 -12.04 -9.43
CA SER A 45 9.42 -11.91 -8.79
C SER A 45 8.55 -13.17 -8.87
N MET A 46 8.80 -14.07 -9.82
CA MET A 46 8.13 -15.36 -9.96
C MET A 46 9.06 -16.39 -10.58
N SER A 47 9.09 -17.60 -10.01
CA SER A 47 9.67 -18.77 -10.64
C SER A 47 8.75 -19.32 -11.74
N GLN A 48 9.21 -20.28 -12.53
CA GLN A 48 8.38 -20.98 -13.51
C GLN A 48 7.18 -21.71 -12.83
N ALA A 49 7.42 -22.27 -11.64
CA ALA A 49 6.36 -22.94 -10.87
C ALA A 49 5.31 -21.93 -10.37
N ASP A 50 5.73 -20.75 -9.89
CA ASP A 50 4.81 -19.70 -9.47
C ASP A 50 3.95 -19.17 -10.63
N ILE A 51 4.52 -19.08 -11.85
CA ILE A 51 3.77 -18.70 -13.05
C ILE A 51 2.72 -19.76 -13.37
N GLN A 52 3.07 -21.05 -13.30
CA GLN A 52 2.14 -22.15 -13.55
C GLN A 52 0.99 -22.15 -12.52
N GLU A 53 1.33 -22.06 -11.22
CA GLU A 53 0.34 -21.94 -10.14
C GLU A 53 -0.59 -20.74 -10.36
N PHE A 54 -0.04 -19.58 -10.72
CA PHE A 54 -0.84 -18.38 -11.01
C PHE A 54 -1.82 -18.57 -12.16
N LEU A 55 -1.38 -19.20 -13.27
CA LEU A 55 -2.26 -19.48 -14.41
C LEU A 55 -3.37 -20.48 -14.03
N GLU A 56 -3.07 -21.49 -13.22
CA GLU A 56 -4.03 -22.44 -12.69
C GLU A 56 -5.05 -21.77 -11.76
N ASP A 57 -4.60 -20.91 -10.85
CA ASP A 57 -5.46 -20.12 -9.95
C ASP A 57 -6.42 -19.20 -10.72
N LYS A 58 -5.99 -18.64 -11.86
CA LYS A 58 -6.86 -17.82 -12.71
C LYS A 58 -7.84 -18.63 -13.57
N GLY A 59 -7.60 -19.92 -13.75
CA GLY A 59 -8.50 -20.84 -14.44
C GLY A 59 -8.65 -20.61 -15.94
N GLY A 60 -7.78 -19.80 -16.54
CA GLY A 60 -7.80 -19.50 -17.97
C GLY A 60 -7.16 -20.61 -18.83
N TYR A 61 -7.31 -20.45 -20.14
CA TYR A 61 -6.83 -21.43 -21.13
C TYR A 61 -5.31 -21.69 -21.05
N LEU A 62 -4.52 -20.65 -20.72
CA LEU A 62 -3.06 -20.73 -20.69
C LEU A 62 -2.51 -21.71 -19.64
N ALA A 63 -3.27 -22.04 -18.60
CA ALA A 63 -2.88 -23.01 -17.57
C ALA A 63 -2.47 -24.38 -18.17
N ASN A 64 -3.16 -24.81 -19.24
CA ASN A 64 -2.93 -26.10 -19.92
C ASN A 64 -2.42 -25.96 -21.35
N TYR A 65 -2.14 -24.72 -21.81
CA TYR A 65 -1.75 -24.46 -23.19
C TYR A 65 -0.27 -24.77 -23.42
N SER A 66 0.01 -25.43 -24.55
CA SER A 66 1.35 -25.68 -25.04
C SER A 66 1.43 -25.31 -26.52
N CYS A 67 2.52 -24.66 -26.91
CA CYS A 67 2.76 -24.25 -28.29
C CYS A 67 4.27 -24.06 -28.56
N PRO A 68 4.69 -23.86 -29.81
CA PRO A 68 6.07 -23.51 -30.13
C PRO A 68 6.49 -22.18 -29.46
N ASP A 69 7.67 -22.17 -28.84
CA ASP A 69 8.36 -20.97 -28.38
C ASP A 69 8.97 -20.19 -29.59
N SER A 70 9.73 -19.12 -29.32
CA SER A 70 10.38 -18.31 -30.37
C SER A 70 11.41 -19.08 -31.20
N ASN A 71 11.90 -20.25 -30.72
CA ASN A 71 12.83 -21.13 -31.40
C ASN A 71 12.14 -22.35 -32.04
N GLY A 72 10.78 -22.41 -32.01
CA GLY A 72 10.00 -23.52 -32.57
C GLY A 72 9.88 -24.75 -31.67
N ILE A 73 10.37 -24.72 -30.44
CA ILE A 73 10.28 -25.83 -29.48
C ILE A 73 8.96 -25.74 -28.72
N THR A 74 8.16 -26.82 -28.76
CA THR A 74 6.89 -26.89 -28.03
C THR A 74 7.10 -26.89 -26.51
N ARG A 75 6.52 -25.91 -25.81
CA ARG A 75 6.60 -25.73 -24.37
C ARG A 75 5.25 -25.33 -23.80
N LYS A 76 5.05 -25.52 -22.47
CA LYS A 76 3.91 -24.95 -21.75
C LYS A 76 3.99 -23.42 -21.74
N ALA A 77 2.83 -22.75 -21.72
CA ALA A 77 2.77 -21.28 -21.67
C ALA A 77 3.54 -20.68 -20.49
N ALA A 78 3.48 -21.29 -19.31
CA ALA A 78 4.26 -20.84 -18.14
C ALA A 78 5.77 -20.87 -18.39
N GLU A 79 6.27 -21.92 -19.07
CA GLU A 79 7.69 -22.03 -19.42
C GLU A 79 8.09 -20.98 -20.47
N ILE A 80 7.24 -20.73 -21.47
CA ILE A 80 7.46 -19.70 -22.50
C ILE A 80 7.56 -18.32 -21.83
N ILE A 81 6.62 -17.98 -20.94
CA ILE A 81 6.62 -16.70 -20.22
C ILE A 81 7.89 -16.57 -19.36
N TYR A 82 8.24 -17.62 -18.61
CA TYR A 82 9.44 -17.62 -17.78
C TYR A 82 10.72 -17.45 -18.62
N ASN A 83 10.85 -18.19 -19.71
CA ASN A 83 12.02 -18.10 -20.57
C ASN A 83 12.15 -16.72 -21.23
N ALA A 84 11.05 -16.15 -21.72
CA ALA A 84 11.03 -14.78 -22.27
C ALA A 84 11.42 -13.72 -21.22
N ALA A 85 11.03 -13.93 -19.96
CA ALA A 85 11.30 -12.99 -18.87
C ALA A 85 12.74 -13.11 -18.32
N VAL A 86 13.30 -14.34 -18.24
CA VAL A 86 14.48 -14.62 -17.40
C VAL A 86 15.65 -15.18 -18.21
N LYS A 87 15.36 -15.87 -19.32
CA LYS A 87 16.37 -16.58 -20.14
C LYS A 87 16.43 -16.06 -21.58
N ASN A 88 16.11 -14.81 -21.80
CA ASN A 88 16.07 -14.21 -23.12
C ASN A 88 17.38 -13.52 -23.48
N TYR A 89 17.66 -13.43 -24.78
CA TYR A 89 18.85 -12.81 -25.32
C TYR A 89 18.49 -11.85 -26.45
N ASP A 90 19.03 -10.65 -26.38
CA ASP A 90 19.09 -9.72 -27.47
C ASP A 90 20.30 -9.99 -28.31
N CYS A 91 20.08 -10.45 -29.53
CA CYS A 91 21.10 -10.83 -30.47
C CYS A 91 21.26 -9.84 -31.64
N ASP A 92 20.72 -8.65 -31.52
CA ASP A 92 20.86 -7.61 -32.53
C ASP A 92 22.36 -7.28 -32.74
N ASN A 93 22.77 -7.28 -34.00
CA ASN A 93 24.18 -7.12 -34.44
C ASN A 93 25.14 -8.27 -34.06
N ALA A 94 24.66 -9.38 -33.49
CA ALA A 94 25.48 -10.56 -33.27
C ALA A 94 25.55 -11.44 -34.54
N VAL A 95 26.74 -11.91 -34.90
CA VAL A 95 26.90 -12.90 -35.97
C VAL A 95 26.74 -14.29 -35.35
N LEU A 96 25.58 -14.90 -35.61
CA LEU A 96 25.24 -16.24 -35.12
C LEU A 96 25.30 -17.26 -36.23
N SER A 97 25.42 -18.53 -35.85
CA SER A 97 25.24 -19.67 -36.77
C SER A 97 23.78 -19.74 -37.26
N ASP A 98 23.54 -20.51 -38.34
CA ASP A 98 22.16 -20.67 -38.88
C ASP A 98 21.16 -21.25 -37.88
N ASN A 99 21.66 -22.07 -36.93
CA ASN A 99 20.87 -22.62 -35.81
C ASN A 99 21.63 -22.40 -34.50
N PRO A 100 21.54 -21.18 -33.93
CA PRO A 100 22.34 -20.81 -32.76
C PRO A 100 21.92 -21.58 -31.50
N THR A 101 22.90 -22.16 -30.83
CA THR A 101 22.70 -22.82 -29.54
C THR A 101 22.51 -21.80 -28.41
N GLU A 102 21.99 -22.24 -27.27
CA GLU A 102 21.89 -21.38 -26.06
C GLU A 102 23.28 -20.92 -25.59
N GLU A 103 24.32 -21.79 -25.70
CA GLU A 103 25.70 -21.44 -25.39
C GLU A 103 26.22 -20.36 -26.33
N GLU A 104 25.92 -20.45 -27.62
CA GLU A 104 26.33 -19.45 -28.60
C GLU A 104 25.64 -18.08 -28.29
N LYS A 105 24.35 -18.10 -28.03
CA LYS A 105 23.60 -16.88 -27.63
C LYS A 105 24.15 -16.29 -26.35
N LYS A 106 24.46 -17.11 -25.35
CA LYS A 106 25.04 -16.66 -24.08
C LYS A 106 26.42 -16.00 -24.26
N LEU A 107 27.22 -16.44 -25.26
CA LEU A 107 28.53 -15.89 -25.54
C LEU A 107 28.49 -14.63 -26.41
N LYS A 108 27.55 -14.54 -27.35
CA LYS A 108 27.54 -13.52 -28.41
C LYS A 108 26.45 -12.47 -28.24
N CYS A 109 25.39 -12.74 -27.46
CA CYS A 109 24.26 -11.88 -27.31
C CYS A 109 24.18 -11.27 -25.90
N ARG A 110 23.51 -10.14 -25.79
CA ARG A 110 23.24 -9.52 -24.50
C ARG A 110 22.07 -10.24 -23.81
N LYS A 111 22.30 -10.81 -22.63
CA LYS A 111 21.20 -11.35 -21.82
C LYS A 111 20.26 -10.21 -21.41
N ILE A 112 18.95 -10.40 -21.63
CA ILE A 112 17.91 -9.50 -21.16
C ILE A 112 17.05 -10.16 -20.09
N THR A 113 16.52 -9.34 -19.19
CA THR A 113 15.58 -9.79 -18.16
C THR A 113 14.50 -8.77 -17.97
N ILE A 114 13.27 -9.24 -17.70
CA ILE A 114 12.11 -8.43 -17.39
C ILE A 114 11.24 -9.18 -16.36
N SER A 115 10.35 -8.49 -15.67
CA SER A 115 9.46 -9.14 -14.69
C SER A 115 8.46 -10.10 -15.37
N PRO A 116 8.36 -11.36 -14.92
CA PRO A 116 7.28 -12.27 -15.35
C PRO A 116 5.89 -11.70 -15.07
N LYS A 117 5.70 -11.01 -13.94
CA LYS A 117 4.43 -10.34 -13.58
C LYS A 117 4.03 -9.33 -14.64
N PHE A 118 5.02 -8.58 -15.16
CA PHE A 118 4.79 -7.60 -16.21
C PHE A 118 4.23 -8.27 -17.48
N LEU A 119 4.81 -9.37 -17.91
CA LEU A 119 4.35 -10.12 -19.10
C LEU A 119 2.94 -10.70 -18.88
N LEU A 120 2.63 -11.21 -17.69
CA LEU A 120 1.29 -11.69 -17.36
C LEU A 120 0.24 -10.57 -17.45
N VAL A 121 0.53 -9.39 -16.91
CA VAL A 121 -0.37 -8.23 -17.02
C VAL A 121 -0.54 -7.79 -18.46
N LEU A 122 0.55 -7.78 -19.23
CA LEU A 122 0.50 -7.41 -20.66
C LEU A 122 -0.39 -8.38 -21.44
N LEU A 123 -0.26 -9.70 -21.25
CA LEU A 123 -1.09 -10.72 -21.89
C LEU A 123 -2.58 -10.56 -21.55
N GLN A 124 -2.90 -10.23 -20.30
CA GLN A 124 -4.28 -9.96 -19.89
C GLN A 124 -4.81 -8.66 -20.49
N LYS A 125 -3.99 -7.61 -20.50
CA LYS A 125 -4.38 -6.30 -21.03
C LYS A 125 -4.66 -6.36 -22.53
N GLU A 126 -3.79 -7.05 -23.30
CA GLU A 126 -3.88 -7.02 -24.77
C GLU A 126 -4.96 -7.95 -25.32
N GLN A 127 -5.09 -9.17 -24.78
CA GLN A 127 -5.95 -10.21 -25.33
C GLN A 127 -6.76 -10.97 -24.29
N SER A 128 -6.80 -10.55 -23.03
CA SER A 128 -7.50 -11.20 -21.91
C SER A 128 -7.05 -12.65 -21.62
N LEU A 129 -5.87 -13.06 -22.09
CA LEU A 129 -5.44 -14.46 -22.16
C LEU A 129 -5.23 -15.14 -20.81
N ILE A 130 -5.08 -14.41 -19.73
CA ILE A 130 -4.86 -15.01 -18.40
C ILE A 130 -6.16 -15.59 -17.84
N GLU A 131 -7.31 -14.94 -18.09
CA GLU A 131 -8.61 -15.30 -17.51
C GLU A 131 -9.56 -15.91 -18.55
N GLU A 132 -9.27 -15.76 -19.84
CA GLU A 132 -10.12 -16.28 -20.91
C GLU A 132 -10.01 -17.80 -21.00
N ALA A 133 -11.15 -18.49 -20.85
CA ALA A 133 -11.23 -19.96 -20.90
C ALA A 133 -11.19 -20.53 -22.33
N SER A 134 -11.57 -19.74 -23.33
CA SER A 134 -11.67 -20.18 -24.72
C SER A 134 -11.23 -19.08 -25.70
N PRO A 135 -9.95 -18.68 -25.66
CA PRO A 135 -9.44 -17.62 -26.52
C PRO A 135 -9.49 -18.05 -27.99
N SER A 136 -9.75 -17.10 -28.89
CA SER A 136 -9.67 -17.36 -30.32
C SER A 136 -8.21 -17.63 -30.73
N GLU A 137 -8.03 -18.33 -31.85
CA GLU A 137 -6.72 -18.54 -32.44
C GLU A 137 -6.00 -17.22 -32.74
N ARG A 138 -6.76 -16.19 -33.13
CA ARG A 138 -6.23 -14.85 -33.36
C ARG A 138 -5.65 -14.26 -32.05
N ASN A 139 -6.35 -14.39 -30.94
CA ASN A 139 -5.86 -13.90 -29.65
C ASN A 139 -4.54 -14.57 -29.22
N LEU A 140 -4.41 -15.87 -29.45
CA LEU A 140 -3.18 -16.62 -29.18
C LEU A 140 -2.07 -16.22 -30.14
N ASN A 141 -2.36 -16.06 -31.43
CA ASN A 141 -1.36 -15.68 -32.43
C ASN A 141 -0.84 -14.25 -32.27
N TRP A 142 -1.62 -13.35 -31.66
CA TRP A 142 -1.24 -11.96 -31.43
C TRP A 142 -1.35 -11.57 -29.97
N ALA A 143 -0.83 -12.45 -29.12
CA ALA A 143 -1.02 -12.44 -27.68
C ALA A 143 -0.65 -11.13 -26.95
N THR A 144 0.33 -10.40 -27.48
CA THR A 144 0.76 -9.10 -26.94
C THR A 144 0.52 -7.93 -27.89
N GLY A 145 0.01 -8.19 -29.10
CA GLY A 145 -0.17 -7.16 -30.14
C GLY A 145 1.14 -6.70 -30.78
N TYR A 146 2.28 -7.35 -30.49
CA TYR A 146 3.55 -6.96 -31.08
C TYR A 146 3.55 -7.14 -32.60
N GLY A 147 4.01 -6.12 -33.30
CA GLY A 147 4.03 -6.12 -34.77
C GLY A 147 2.65 -5.96 -35.43
N CYS A 148 1.62 -5.49 -34.68
CA CYS A 148 0.29 -5.19 -35.16
C CYS A 148 -0.01 -3.68 -35.00
N PRO A 149 0.40 -2.82 -35.94
CA PRO A 149 0.11 -1.39 -35.86
C PRO A 149 -1.39 -1.13 -36.04
N ASP A 150 -1.90 -0.02 -35.46
CA ASP A 150 -3.30 0.40 -35.54
C ASP A 150 -3.77 0.63 -37.00
N SER A 151 -2.85 1.06 -37.87
CA SER A 151 -3.08 1.25 -39.30
C SER A 151 -2.29 0.19 -40.09
N GLY A 152 -2.99 -0.86 -40.54
CA GLY A 152 -2.38 -1.92 -41.35
C GLY A 152 -2.62 -3.31 -40.82
N GLY A 153 -2.06 -4.33 -41.48
CA GLY A 153 -2.13 -5.73 -41.06
C GLY A 153 -1.00 -6.07 -40.11
N CYS A 154 -1.21 -7.10 -39.28
CA CYS A 154 -0.14 -7.65 -38.45
C CYS A 154 0.97 -8.30 -39.32
N ASN A 155 2.22 -8.13 -38.93
CA ASN A 155 3.35 -8.73 -39.63
C ASN A 155 3.50 -10.22 -39.24
N ALA A 156 3.22 -11.12 -40.20
CA ALA A 156 3.22 -12.58 -40.01
C ALA A 156 4.56 -13.14 -39.43
N ARG A 157 5.68 -12.42 -39.53
CA ARG A 157 6.95 -12.80 -38.91
C ARG A 157 6.81 -13.04 -37.41
N TRP A 158 5.94 -12.24 -36.76
CA TRP A 158 5.76 -12.24 -35.30
C TRP A 158 4.55 -13.05 -34.83
N GLN A 159 3.88 -13.76 -35.76
CA GLN A 159 2.73 -14.59 -35.47
C GLN A 159 3.10 -15.79 -34.58
N GLY A 160 2.27 -16.04 -33.56
CA GLY A 160 2.36 -17.15 -32.62
C GLY A 160 2.71 -16.72 -31.20
N PHE A 161 2.09 -17.36 -30.21
CA PHE A 161 2.18 -17.00 -28.78
C PHE A 161 3.63 -16.87 -28.31
N GLY A 162 4.49 -17.87 -28.59
CA GLY A 162 5.88 -17.83 -28.13
C GLY A 162 6.68 -16.67 -28.71
N LYS A 163 6.48 -16.35 -30.00
CA LYS A 163 7.12 -15.18 -30.63
C LYS A 163 6.60 -13.88 -30.06
N GLN A 164 5.31 -13.77 -29.81
CA GLN A 164 4.68 -12.57 -29.25
C GLN A 164 5.24 -12.27 -27.85
N VAL A 165 5.28 -13.24 -26.96
CA VAL A 165 5.78 -13.05 -25.58
C VAL A 165 7.27 -12.71 -25.59
N ASN A 166 8.06 -13.41 -26.41
CA ASN A 166 9.50 -13.15 -26.54
C ASN A 166 9.79 -11.75 -27.09
N SER A 167 9.10 -11.34 -28.16
CA SER A 167 9.30 -10.03 -28.79
C SER A 167 8.87 -8.88 -27.90
N ALA A 168 7.77 -9.05 -27.14
CA ALA A 168 7.35 -8.04 -26.17
C ALA A 168 8.40 -7.85 -25.06
N ALA A 169 8.98 -8.94 -24.54
CA ALA A 169 10.04 -8.86 -23.52
C ALA A 169 11.27 -8.11 -24.03
N LEU A 170 11.73 -8.41 -25.26
CA LEU A 170 12.81 -7.69 -25.92
C LEU A 170 12.50 -6.22 -26.13
N GLN A 171 11.31 -5.90 -26.63
CA GLN A 171 10.91 -4.52 -26.94
C GLN A 171 10.81 -3.66 -25.67
N PHE A 172 10.20 -4.17 -24.60
CA PHE A 172 10.14 -3.41 -23.36
C PHE A 172 11.52 -3.22 -22.75
N ARG A 173 12.39 -4.22 -22.85
CA ARG A 173 13.77 -4.07 -22.41
C ARG A 173 14.51 -3.01 -23.22
N ASP A 174 14.29 -2.95 -24.53
CA ASP A 174 14.88 -1.94 -25.38
C ASP A 174 14.36 -0.52 -25.06
N TYR A 175 13.08 -0.35 -24.75
CA TYR A 175 12.53 0.93 -24.25
C TYR A 175 13.21 1.41 -22.97
N LEU A 176 13.60 0.48 -22.09
CA LEU A 176 14.27 0.81 -20.83
C LEU A 176 15.75 1.16 -21.04
N ASP A 177 16.45 0.37 -21.85
CA ASP A 177 17.91 0.48 -22.03
C ASP A 177 18.30 1.57 -23.04
N ASN A 178 17.45 1.82 -24.04
CA ASN A 178 17.72 2.70 -25.16
C ASN A 178 16.66 3.80 -25.36
N PRO A 179 16.27 4.54 -24.30
CA PRO A 179 15.16 5.50 -24.35
C PRO A 179 15.38 6.61 -25.39
N GLN A 180 16.63 6.90 -25.76
CA GLN A 180 16.98 7.93 -26.72
C GLN A 180 16.37 7.69 -28.12
N PHE A 181 16.06 6.44 -28.46
CA PHE A 181 15.49 6.09 -29.77
C PHE A 181 13.95 6.15 -29.81
N TYR A 182 13.29 6.43 -28.68
CA TYR A 182 11.85 6.38 -28.55
C TYR A 182 11.23 7.74 -28.21
N THR A 183 9.93 7.86 -28.48
CA THR A 183 9.20 9.12 -28.31
C THR A 183 9.07 9.51 -26.85
N TYR A 184 8.58 8.58 -26.02
CA TYR A 184 8.28 8.86 -24.61
C TYR A 184 9.47 8.45 -23.73
N LYS A 185 9.89 9.39 -22.84
CA LYS A 185 11.05 9.25 -21.95
C LYS A 185 10.69 9.74 -20.57
N ALA A 186 11.33 9.20 -19.55
CA ALA A 186 11.22 9.69 -18.18
C ALA A 186 11.59 11.18 -18.10
N GLY A 187 10.80 11.98 -17.37
CA GLY A 187 10.98 13.42 -17.20
C GLY A 187 10.56 14.27 -18.40
N GLY A 188 10.27 13.68 -19.55
CA GLY A 188 9.72 14.40 -20.71
C GLY A 188 8.21 14.69 -20.52
N THR A 189 7.76 15.85 -20.99
CA THR A 189 6.34 16.24 -20.91
C THR A 189 5.64 16.05 -22.26
N TYR A 190 4.53 15.32 -22.26
CA TYR A 190 3.81 14.93 -23.46
C TYR A 190 2.32 15.24 -23.33
N VAL A 191 1.69 15.65 -24.44
CA VAL A 191 0.25 15.94 -24.49
C VAL A 191 -0.45 14.83 -25.28
N PHE A 192 -1.34 14.10 -24.62
CA PHE A 192 -2.20 13.11 -25.23
C PHE A 192 -3.52 13.76 -25.61
N THR A 193 -3.80 13.88 -26.90
CA THR A 193 -5.00 14.55 -27.44
C THR A 193 -6.27 13.70 -27.34
N ASN A 194 -6.12 12.41 -27.08
CA ASN A 194 -7.22 11.48 -26.92
C ASN A 194 -6.98 10.54 -25.71
N PRO A 195 -6.89 11.07 -24.47
CA PRO A 195 -6.53 10.27 -23.30
C PRO A 195 -7.56 9.18 -22.95
N TYR A 196 -8.83 9.36 -23.36
CA TYR A 196 -9.94 8.44 -23.08
C TYR A 196 -10.34 7.58 -24.31
N GLY A 197 -9.57 7.58 -25.37
CA GLY A 197 -9.97 6.98 -26.65
C GLY A 197 -11.06 7.81 -27.32
N THR A 198 -12.15 7.17 -27.76
CA THR A 198 -13.24 7.87 -28.47
C THR A 198 -14.17 8.71 -27.58
N ILE A 199 -14.05 8.64 -26.26
CA ILE A 199 -15.02 9.15 -25.28
C ILE A 199 -14.74 10.59 -24.84
N SER A 200 -13.48 11.02 -24.77
CA SER A 200 -13.12 12.38 -24.33
C SER A 200 -12.23 13.08 -25.34
N LYS A 201 -12.51 14.38 -25.53
CA LYS A 201 -11.75 15.26 -26.42
C LYS A 201 -10.78 16.18 -25.67
N GLU A 202 -10.75 16.13 -24.34
CA GLU A 202 -9.86 16.98 -23.55
C GLU A 202 -8.45 16.41 -23.54
N PRO A 203 -7.43 17.18 -23.93
CA PRO A 203 -6.03 16.73 -23.87
C PRO A 203 -5.58 16.55 -22.43
N MET A 204 -4.68 15.57 -22.22
CA MET A 204 -4.04 15.33 -20.93
C MET A 204 -2.53 15.45 -21.06
N THR A 205 -1.92 16.19 -20.15
CA THR A 205 -0.47 16.29 -20.04
C THR A 205 0.06 15.21 -19.10
N VAL A 206 1.07 14.45 -19.55
CA VAL A 206 1.74 13.42 -18.78
C VAL A 206 3.24 13.67 -18.80
N THR A 207 3.87 13.54 -17.62
CA THR A 207 5.31 13.58 -17.46
C THR A 207 5.73 12.27 -16.76
N PRO A 208 6.12 11.21 -17.51
CA PRO A 208 6.51 9.95 -16.92
C PRO A 208 7.61 10.12 -15.88
N ALA A 209 7.37 9.67 -14.64
CA ALA A 209 8.29 9.82 -13.53
C ALA A 209 9.50 8.87 -13.62
N ASN A 210 9.36 7.79 -14.40
CA ASN A 210 10.37 6.76 -14.58
C ASN A 210 10.28 6.15 -15.99
N GLN A 211 11.31 5.38 -16.37
CA GLN A 211 11.39 4.83 -17.72
C GLN A 211 10.40 3.70 -17.97
N ALA A 212 10.01 2.94 -16.95
CA ALA A 212 8.98 1.91 -17.06
C ALA A 212 7.61 2.47 -17.46
N THR A 213 7.22 3.60 -16.86
CA THR A 213 6.00 4.32 -17.26
C THR A 213 6.12 4.87 -18.68
N ALA A 214 7.27 5.43 -19.07
CA ALA A 214 7.51 5.89 -20.43
C ALA A 214 7.46 4.73 -21.45
N ALA A 215 7.98 3.56 -21.11
CA ALA A 215 7.95 2.34 -21.93
C ALA A 215 6.50 1.88 -22.21
N LEU A 216 5.62 1.95 -21.21
CA LEU A 216 4.20 1.67 -21.40
C LEU A 216 3.55 2.62 -22.42
N TYR A 217 3.90 3.92 -22.41
CA TYR A 217 3.41 4.88 -23.40
C TYR A 217 4.01 4.67 -24.79
N ASN A 218 5.26 4.23 -24.88
CA ASN A 218 5.86 3.85 -26.16
C ASN A 218 5.17 2.63 -26.79
N TYR A 219 4.70 1.70 -25.97
CA TYR A 219 3.98 0.52 -26.44
C TYR A 219 2.51 0.82 -26.77
N THR A 220 1.84 1.57 -25.88
CA THR A 220 0.43 1.93 -26.02
C THR A 220 0.26 3.42 -25.69
N PRO A 221 0.20 4.31 -26.69
CA PRO A 221 0.13 5.77 -26.47
C PRO A 221 -1.28 6.24 -26.06
N HIS A 222 -1.95 5.52 -25.14
CA HIS A 222 -3.29 5.82 -24.65
C HIS A 222 -3.32 5.79 -23.14
N VAL A 223 -3.75 6.89 -22.48
CA VAL A 223 -3.77 7.01 -21.05
C VAL A 223 -4.82 6.06 -20.43
N TYR A 224 -6.10 6.30 -20.70
CA TYR A 224 -7.18 5.55 -20.05
C TYR A 224 -7.59 4.28 -20.77
N ASN A 225 -7.59 4.27 -22.09
CA ASN A 225 -7.96 3.07 -22.89
C ASN A 225 -6.82 2.06 -23.04
N GLY A 226 -5.66 2.33 -22.48
CA GLY A 226 -4.49 1.45 -22.54
C GLY A 226 -3.84 1.29 -21.18
N ASN A 227 -3.15 2.34 -20.75
CA ASN A 227 -2.29 2.28 -19.57
C ASN A 227 -3.05 2.24 -18.23
N PHE A 228 -4.24 2.85 -18.14
CA PHE A 228 -5.13 2.66 -17.00
C PHE A 228 -5.63 1.20 -16.88
N ASN A 229 -5.88 0.52 -18.01
CA ASN A 229 -6.23 -0.90 -17.97
C ASN A 229 -5.06 -1.76 -17.48
N PHE A 230 -3.83 -1.45 -17.92
CA PHE A 230 -2.63 -2.10 -17.37
C PHE A 230 -2.54 -1.91 -15.85
N TYR A 231 -2.68 -0.66 -15.36
CA TYR A 231 -2.68 -0.33 -13.95
C TYR A 231 -3.73 -1.14 -13.17
N LYS A 232 -5.00 -1.18 -13.63
CA LYS A 232 -6.07 -1.94 -12.95
C LYS A 232 -5.73 -3.43 -12.83
N ILE A 233 -5.20 -4.04 -13.90
CA ILE A 233 -4.84 -5.46 -13.90
C ILE A 233 -3.66 -5.69 -12.96
N TRP A 234 -2.63 -4.81 -12.99
CA TRP A 234 -1.49 -4.88 -12.07
C TRP A 234 -1.95 -4.80 -10.61
N GLN A 235 -2.81 -3.82 -10.29
CA GLN A 235 -3.38 -3.68 -8.96
C GLN A 235 -4.13 -4.96 -8.53
N ARG A 236 -4.96 -5.52 -9.40
CA ARG A 236 -5.75 -6.71 -9.12
C ARG A 236 -4.90 -7.98 -8.95
N TYR A 237 -3.82 -8.12 -9.72
CA TYR A 237 -3.02 -9.34 -9.71
C TYR A 237 -1.91 -9.35 -8.68
N PHE A 238 -1.25 -8.21 -8.48
CA PHE A 238 0.05 -8.21 -7.83
C PHE A 238 0.20 -7.21 -6.69
N THR A 239 -0.75 -6.31 -6.44
CA THR A 239 -0.68 -5.44 -5.27
C THR A 239 -1.31 -6.07 -4.05
N LYS A 240 -0.71 -5.76 -2.91
CA LYS A 240 -1.12 -6.27 -1.60
C LYS A 240 -1.90 -5.22 -0.85
N ILE A 241 -2.93 -5.63 -0.12
CA ILE A 241 -3.63 -4.75 0.82
C ILE A 241 -3.08 -5.02 2.22
N TYR A 242 -2.59 -3.97 2.84
CA TYR A 242 -2.07 -4.01 4.20
C TYR A 242 -3.11 -3.49 5.19
N PRO A 243 -3.24 -4.14 6.37
CA PRO A 243 -4.12 -3.66 7.44
C PRO A 243 -3.63 -2.36 8.08
N ASP A 244 -4.55 -1.58 8.65
CA ASP A 244 -4.18 -0.44 9.49
C ASP A 244 -3.24 -0.85 10.62
N GLY A 245 -2.31 0.04 10.97
CA GLY A 245 -1.22 -0.22 11.91
C GLY A 245 0.05 -0.76 11.24
N SER A 246 0.02 -1.13 9.95
CA SER A 246 1.20 -1.58 9.21
C SER A 246 2.22 -0.44 9.05
N LEU A 247 3.49 -0.76 9.35
CA LEU A 247 4.63 0.12 9.06
C LEU A 247 5.24 -0.29 7.74
N LEU A 248 5.10 0.55 6.72
CA LEU A 248 5.47 0.25 5.35
C LEU A 248 6.69 1.07 4.92
N GLN A 249 7.62 0.45 4.22
CA GLN A 249 8.77 1.11 3.60
C GLN A 249 8.99 0.55 2.21
N VAL A 250 9.04 1.42 1.19
CA VAL A 250 9.41 0.99 -0.16
C VAL A 250 10.85 0.50 -0.14
N ASP A 251 11.09 -0.63 -0.78
CA ASP A 251 12.45 -1.17 -0.84
C ASP A 251 13.39 -0.21 -1.60
N GLY A 252 14.58 0.01 -1.06
CA GLY A 252 15.52 1.00 -1.58
C GLY A 252 15.24 2.47 -1.20
N GLU A 253 14.09 2.80 -0.58
CA GLU A 253 13.77 4.16 -0.14
C GLU A 253 13.87 4.29 1.40
N PRO A 254 14.30 5.47 1.93
CA PRO A 254 14.46 5.66 3.38
C PRO A 254 13.14 5.94 4.11
N GLY A 255 12.08 6.33 3.40
CA GLY A 255 10.81 6.77 3.97
C GLY A 255 10.03 5.63 4.62
N VAL A 256 9.53 5.83 5.85
CA VAL A 256 8.63 4.89 6.53
C VAL A 256 7.26 5.53 6.69
N TRP A 257 6.22 4.75 6.46
CA TRP A 257 4.83 5.14 6.46
C TRP A 257 4.02 4.31 7.45
N LEU A 258 3.14 4.94 8.20
CA LEU A 258 2.11 4.25 8.98
C LEU A 258 0.82 4.21 8.14
N LEU A 259 0.26 3.03 7.96
CA LEU A 259 -1.10 2.91 7.45
C LEU A 259 -2.09 3.07 8.60
N GLN A 260 -2.97 4.06 8.49
CA GLN A 260 -3.93 4.38 9.54
C GLN A 260 -5.22 4.95 8.93
N ASN A 261 -6.36 4.36 9.26
CA ASN A 261 -7.68 4.72 8.69
C ASN A 261 -7.68 4.72 7.15
N GLY A 262 -7.01 3.72 6.54
CA GLY A 262 -6.92 3.56 5.10
C GLY A 262 -6.00 4.55 4.38
N VAL A 263 -5.30 5.46 5.08
CA VAL A 263 -4.35 6.42 4.47
C VAL A 263 -2.92 6.18 4.94
N LYS A 264 -1.93 6.47 4.09
CA LYS A 264 -0.51 6.38 4.42
C LYS A 264 -0.02 7.69 5.04
N ARG A 265 0.55 7.62 6.24
CA ARG A 265 1.07 8.77 6.98
C ARG A 265 2.59 8.71 7.10
N PRO A 266 3.37 9.64 6.50
CA PRO A 266 4.83 9.59 6.56
C PRO A 266 5.35 9.99 7.94
N PHE A 267 6.36 9.27 8.43
CA PHE A 267 7.17 9.74 9.54
C PHE A 267 8.23 10.72 9.04
N LEU A 268 8.25 11.94 9.58
CA LEU A 268 9.23 12.96 9.17
C LEU A 268 10.58 12.81 9.87
N SER A 269 10.69 11.94 10.88
CA SER A 269 11.96 11.64 11.54
C SER A 269 11.98 10.23 12.15
N LYS A 270 13.20 9.68 12.27
CA LYS A 270 13.41 8.40 12.98
C LYS A 270 12.96 8.49 14.44
N ALA A 271 13.10 9.65 15.09
CA ALA A 271 12.64 9.86 16.47
C ALA A 271 11.11 9.77 16.58
N ALA A 272 10.36 10.33 15.63
CA ALA A 272 8.90 10.23 15.60
C ALA A 272 8.44 8.77 15.43
N LEU A 273 9.13 7.99 14.60
CA LEU A 273 8.87 6.56 14.42
C LEU A 273 9.22 5.76 15.68
N ALA A 274 10.47 5.83 16.16
CA ALA A 274 10.97 5.00 17.24
C ALA A 274 10.32 5.29 18.60
N SER A 275 9.77 6.50 18.80
CA SER A 275 9.02 6.86 20.00
C SER A 275 7.66 6.16 20.12
N ARG A 276 7.13 5.63 19.00
CA ARG A 276 5.78 5.05 18.91
C ARG A 276 5.78 3.58 18.56
N PHE A 277 6.74 3.13 17.74
CA PHE A 277 6.75 1.81 17.13
C PHE A 277 8.13 1.14 17.19
N ASP A 278 8.10 -0.18 17.19
CA ASP A 278 9.31 -1.00 17.02
C ASP A 278 9.70 -1.02 15.53
N VAL A 279 10.89 -0.52 15.22
CA VAL A 279 11.42 -0.45 13.84
C VAL A 279 11.62 -1.84 13.20
N ASN A 280 11.71 -2.91 13.99
CA ASN A 280 11.82 -4.27 13.49
C ASN A 280 10.51 -4.78 12.85
N LYS A 281 9.40 -4.07 13.08
CA LYS A 281 8.08 -4.36 12.48
C LYS A 281 7.88 -3.72 11.10
N ILE A 282 8.87 -2.98 10.59
CA ILE A 282 8.79 -2.37 9.25
C ILE A 282 8.74 -3.49 8.20
N ILE A 283 7.73 -3.40 7.34
CA ILE A 283 7.52 -4.28 6.20
C ILE A 283 8.08 -3.60 4.95
N LYS A 284 8.99 -4.29 4.25
CA LYS A 284 9.48 -3.87 2.95
C LYS A 284 8.45 -4.21 1.89
N ILE A 285 8.12 -3.24 1.04
CA ILE A 285 7.06 -3.34 0.04
C ILE A 285 7.51 -2.76 -1.30
N ASN A 286 6.78 -3.08 -2.35
CA ASN A 286 6.92 -2.42 -3.64
C ASN A 286 6.27 -1.04 -3.63
N LYS A 287 6.72 -0.17 -4.53
CA LYS A 287 6.16 1.19 -4.64
C LYS A 287 4.67 1.18 -4.98
N SER A 288 4.23 0.31 -5.89
CA SER A 288 2.81 0.16 -6.27
C SER A 288 1.91 -0.24 -5.09
N ASP A 289 2.44 -1.02 -4.15
CA ASP A 289 1.71 -1.37 -2.91
C ASP A 289 1.47 -0.15 -2.01
N LEU A 290 2.40 0.80 -1.99
CA LEU A 290 2.27 2.03 -1.21
C LEU A 290 1.41 3.09 -1.91
N ASP A 291 1.54 3.20 -3.23
CA ASP A 291 0.95 4.30 -4.02
C ASP A 291 -0.58 4.22 -4.10
N LYS A 292 -1.18 3.06 -3.87
CA LYS A 292 -2.64 2.90 -3.81
C LYS A 292 -3.30 3.58 -2.60
N TYR A 293 -2.53 3.93 -1.57
CA TYR A 293 -3.06 4.63 -0.40
C TYR A 293 -2.92 6.14 -0.57
N GLU A 294 -3.98 6.88 -0.25
CA GLU A 294 -3.91 8.34 -0.16
C GLU A 294 -2.93 8.78 0.94
N THR A 295 -2.27 9.92 0.71
CA THR A 295 -1.35 10.48 1.69
C THR A 295 -2.09 11.28 2.72
N GLY A 296 -2.05 10.82 3.97
CA GLY A 296 -2.59 11.52 5.13
C GLY A 296 -1.58 12.46 5.79
N ALA A 297 -2.01 13.09 6.87
CA ALA A 297 -1.19 14.03 7.65
C ALA A 297 0.11 13.39 8.16
N PRO A 298 1.26 14.07 8.04
CA PRO A 298 2.55 13.53 8.46
C PRO A 298 2.65 13.41 9.99
N ILE A 299 3.45 12.43 10.45
CA ILE A 299 3.81 12.25 11.86
C ILE A 299 5.16 12.94 12.08
N LYS A 300 5.12 14.20 12.54
CA LYS A 300 6.28 15.07 12.64
C LYS A 300 7.01 14.94 13.97
N PHE A 301 6.27 14.91 15.07
CA PHE A 301 6.84 14.98 16.41
C PHE A 301 6.85 13.59 17.09
N PRO A 302 7.89 13.30 17.89
CA PRO A 302 7.89 12.14 18.77
C PRO A 302 6.71 12.12 19.76
N GLN A 303 6.41 10.94 20.27
CA GLN A 303 5.44 10.77 21.35
C GLN A 303 5.88 11.55 22.60
N TYR A 304 4.93 12.19 23.26
CA TYR A 304 5.13 13.05 24.44
C TYR A 304 5.94 14.34 24.18
N SER A 305 6.09 14.78 22.92
CA SER A 305 6.69 16.09 22.63
C SER A 305 5.90 17.22 23.26
N LEU A 306 6.63 18.22 23.74
CA LEU A 306 6.09 19.49 24.18
C LEU A 306 6.18 20.48 23.05
N ILE A 307 5.05 20.97 22.56
CA ILE A 307 5.00 21.95 21.47
C ILE A 307 4.33 23.25 21.91
N ARG A 308 4.82 24.39 21.43
CA ARG A 308 4.27 25.72 21.72
C ARG A 308 3.66 26.30 20.46
N SER A 309 2.39 26.68 20.55
CA SER A 309 1.73 27.41 19.47
C SER A 309 2.24 28.86 19.33
N PRO A 310 1.99 29.52 18.19
CA PRO A 310 2.33 30.94 18.02
C PRO A 310 1.68 31.89 19.03
N ARG A 311 0.56 31.48 19.67
CA ARG A 311 -0.07 32.22 20.78
C ARG A 311 0.55 31.94 22.15
N GLY A 312 1.60 31.10 22.22
CA GLY A 312 2.29 30.79 23.47
C GLY A 312 1.72 29.63 24.29
N THR A 313 0.59 29.04 23.89
CA THR A 313 0.02 27.85 24.57
C THR A 313 0.95 26.66 24.36
N VAL A 314 1.31 25.99 25.46
CA VAL A 314 2.10 24.74 25.43
C VAL A 314 1.17 23.55 25.45
N PHE A 315 1.46 22.57 24.58
CA PHE A 315 0.73 21.32 24.48
C PHE A 315 1.68 20.14 24.70
N LEU A 316 1.17 19.09 25.36
CA LEU A 316 1.77 17.76 25.38
C LEU A 316 1.10 16.93 24.27
N LEU A 317 1.90 16.32 23.38
CA LEU A 317 1.39 15.40 22.38
C LEU A 317 1.31 13.98 22.95
N VAL A 318 0.12 13.39 22.88
CA VAL A 318 -0.12 12.01 23.27
C VAL A 318 -0.89 11.35 22.13
N ASP A 319 -0.25 10.41 21.46
CA ASP A 319 -0.74 9.81 20.22
C ASP A 319 -1.06 10.90 19.17
N ASP A 320 -2.25 10.95 18.63
CA ASP A 320 -2.67 11.99 17.69
C ASP A 320 -3.48 13.12 18.36
N LYS A 321 -3.30 13.33 19.67
CA LYS A 321 -3.96 14.37 20.45
C LYS A 321 -2.96 15.39 21.00
N LYS A 322 -3.37 16.67 21.01
CA LYS A 322 -2.69 17.74 21.73
C LYS A 322 -3.43 18.05 23.02
N ARG A 323 -2.72 18.05 24.13
CA ARG A 323 -3.27 18.34 25.46
C ARG A 323 -2.68 19.64 25.99
N GLY A 324 -3.49 20.70 26.02
CA GLY A 324 -3.06 22.03 26.44
C GLY A 324 -2.83 22.12 27.95
N PHE A 325 -1.73 22.77 28.35
CA PHE A 325 -1.54 23.15 29.74
C PHE A 325 -2.34 24.42 30.04
N THR A 326 -3.22 24.35 31.05
CA THR A 326 -4.07 25.51 31.40
C THR A 326 -3.27 26.65 32.01
N THR A 327 -2.17 26.38 32.69
CA THR A 327 -1.26 27.35 33.29
C THR A 327 0.19 26.88 33.29
N MET A 328 1.13 27.80 33.40
CA MET A 328 2.56 27.45 33.64
C MET A 328 2.79 26.78 34.99
N ALA A 329 1.93 27.03 35.98
CA ALA A 329 1.97 26.31 37.26
C ALA A 329 1.63 24.82 37.07
N ALA A 330 0.62 24.50 36.26
CA ALA A 330 0.31 23.11 35.88
C ALA A 330 1.49 22.44 35.17
N PHE A 331 2.10 23.14 34.21
CA PHE A 331 3.29 22.64 33.48
C PHE A 331 4.43 22.26 34.41
N ARG A 332 4.82 23.18 35.32
CA ARG A 332 5.90 22.97 36.29
C ARG A 332 5.55 21.85 37.30
N LYS A 333 4.30 21.79 37.79
CA LYS A 333 3.86 20.77 38.72
C LYS A 333 3.95 19.36 38.13
N MET A 334 3.75 19.21 36.81
CA MET A 334 3.88 17.93 36.13
C MET A 334 5.37 17.52 35.91
N GLY A 335 6.32 18.37 36.28
CA GLY A 335 7.76 18.09 36.18
C GLY A 335 8.37 18.23 34.79
N PHE A 336 7.67 18.90 33.87
CA PHE A 336 8.20 19.13 32.53
C PHE A 336 9.24 20.28 32.50
N ASN A 337 10.24 20.11 31.64
CA ASN A 337 11.30 21.09 31.47
C ASN A 337 10.95 22.09 30.36
N PRO A 338 10.93 23.40 30.66
CA PRO A 338 10.66 24.42 29.63
C PRO A 338 11.63 24.44 28.45
N SER A 339 12.86 23.97 28.63
CA SER A 339 13.86 23.89 27.56
C SER A 339 13.56 22.80 26.50
N GLU A 340 12.68 21.85 26.82
CA GLU A 340 12.24 20.79 25.89
C GLU A 340 11.07 21.24 25.00
N VAL A 341 10.55 22.45 25.20
CA VAL A 341 9.41 22.96 24.46
C VAL A 341 9.86 23.45 23.08
N VAL A 342 9.35 22.80 22.03
CA VAL A 342 9.61 23.14 20.63
C VAL A 342 8.54 24.08 20.10
N SER A 343 8.92 25.17 19.42
CA SER A 343 7.97 26.04 18.74
C SER A 343 7.39 25.35 17.51
N ALA A 344 6.07 25.45 17.32
CA ALA A 344 5.33 24.86 16.21
C ALA A 344 4.42 25.89 15.54
N GLY A 345 4.25 25.81 14.22
CA GLY A 345 3.30 26.62 13.47
C GLY A 345 1.86 26.13 13.67
N TRP A 346 0.88 26.97 13.24
CA TRP A 346 -0.53 26.56 13.27
C TRP A 346 -0.80 25.34 12.39
N GLU A 347 -0.10 25.21 11.29
CA GLU A 347 -0.18 24.03 10.41
C GLU A 347 0.12 22.73 11.17
N ASP A 348 1.18 22.74 12.01
CA ASP A 348 1.56 21.60 12.81
C ASP A 348 0.55 21.31 13.95
N ILE A 349 0.11 22.37 14.63
CA ILE A 349 -0.81 22.29 15.77
C ILE A 349 -2.17 21.73 15.33
N ASN A 350 -2.67 22.14 14.17
CA ASN A 350 -3.98 21.79 13.67
C ASN A 350 -4.11 20.34 13.17
N TYR A 351 -2.99 19.66 12.98
CA TYR A 351 -3.02 18.21 12.67
C TYR A 351 -3.45 17.34 13.85
N TYR A 352 -3.30 17.86 15.10
CA TYR A 352 -3.64 17.10 16.29
C TYR A 352 -5.05 17.47 16.77
N SER A 353 -5.87 16.43 17.03
CA SER A 353 -7.15 16.62 17.69
C SER A 353 -6.95 17.08 19.14
N ASP A 354 -7.93 17.76 19.70
CA ASP A 354 -7.86 18.21 21.09
C ASP A 354 -8.04 17.02 22.04
N GLY A 355 -7.13 16.88 23.01
CA GLY A 355 -7.24 15.99 24.15
C GLY A 355 -7.63 16.76 25.43
N ALA A 356 -7.89 16.06 26.52
CA ALA A 356 -8.19 16.67 27.81
C ALA A 356 -7.06 17.60 28.27
N ASN A 357 -7.40 18.83 28.65
CA ASN A 357 -6.42 19.80 29.14
C ASN A 357 -5.71 19.31 30.41
N ILE A 358 -4.45 19.70 30.57
CA ILE A 358 -3.65 19.40 31.74
C ILE A 358 -3.74 20.57 32.72
N THR A 359 -4.33 20.32 33.86
CA THR A 359 -4.53 21.30 34.96
C THR A 359 -3.56 21.02 36.10
N ALA A 360 -3.54 21.89 37.11
CA ALA A 360 -2.77 21.69 38.32
C ALA A 360 -3.23 20.45 39.15
N THR A 361 -4.45 19.96 38.93
CA THR A 361 -4.97 18.74 39.58
C THR A 361 -4.82 17.47 38.76
N SER A 362 -4.38 17.57 37.50
CA SER A 362 -4.12 16.41 36.65
C SER A 362 -3.02 15.54 37.23
N THR A 363 -3.13 14.23 37.01
CA THR A 363 -2.12 13.23 37.39
C THR A 363 -1.74 12.41 36.16
N TYR A 364 -0.52 11.93 36.13
CA TYR A 364 -0.02 11.01 35.10
C TYR A 364 -0.29 11.48 33.65
N PRO A 365 0.22 12.64 33.24
CA PRO A 365 -0.07 13.21 31.91
C PRO A 365 0.37 12.33 30.74
N THR A 366 1.38 11.48 30.92
CA THR A 366 1.88 10.48 29.96
C THR A 366 1.41 9.06 30.27
N GLY A 367 0.46 8.93 31.21
CA GLY A 367 -0.06 7.66 31.69
C GLY A 367 0.86 6.93 32.71
N ALA A 368 0.26 6.17 33.61
CA ALA A 368 0.93 5.37 34.63
C ALA A 368 0.29 4.00 34.80
N LEU A 369 1.07 3.03 35.31
CA LEU A 369 0.57 1.74 35.78
C LEU A 369 0.31 1.82 37.27
N LEU A 370 -0.96 1.72 37.66
CA LEU A 370 -1.37 1.68 39.07
C LEU A 370 -1.82 0.28 39.43
N GLN A 371 -1.28 -0.24 40.58
CA GLN A 371 -1.69 -1.53 41.11
C GLN A 371 -2.49 -1.35 42.40
N ASN A 372 -3.67 -1.93 42.45
CA ASN A 372 -4.48 -2.00 43.67
C ASN A 372 -3.78 -2.84 44.71
N LYS A 373 -3.44 -2.25 45.88
CA LYS A 373 -2.74 -2.95 46.97
C LYS A 373 -3.55 -4.10 47.58
N LYS A 374 -4.90 -4.03 47.49
CA LYS A 374 -5.78 -5.04 48.09
C LYS A 374 -6.04 -6.21 47.15
N THR A 375 -6.27 -5.95 45.84
CA THR A 375 -6.66 -6.99 44.88
C THR A 375 -5.51 -7.45 43.97
N GLY A 376 -4.41 -6.67 43.89
CA GLY A 376 -3.30 -6.93 42.98
C GLY A 376 -3.60 -6.51 41.52
N GLY A 377 -4.83 -6.13 41.20
CA GLY A 377 -5.21 -5.72 39.84
C GLY A 377 -4.41 -4.50 39.35
N VAL A 378 -3.96 -4.53 38.07
CA VAL A 378 -3.16 -3.48 37.47
C VAL A 378 -4.00 -2.74 36.42
N TYR A 379 -3.87 -1.43 36.43
CA TYR A 379 -4.61 -0.53 35.55
C TYR A 379 -3.65 0.44 34.86
N PHE A 380 -3.87 0.70 33.57
CA PHE A 380 -3.24 1.83 32.91
C PHE A 380 -4.11 3.06 33.08
N VAL A 381 -3.56 4.09 33.71
CA VAL A 381 -4.27 5.32 34.05
C VAL A 381 -3.75 6.47 33.21
N ILE A 382 -4.62 7.14 32.46
CA ILE A 382 -4.34 8.32 31.68
C ILE A 382 -5.61 9.17 31.54
N GLU A 383 -5.49 10.49 31.48
CA GLU A 383 -6.60 11.43 31.25
C GLU A 383 -7.79 11.27 32.22
N GLY A 384 -7.53 10.89 33.46
CA GLY A 384 -8.58 10.70 34.46
C GLY A 384 -9.36 9.37 34.35
N ALA A 385 -8.95 8.50 33.43
CA ALA A 385 -9.55 7.19 33.22
C ALA A 385 -8.57 6.06 33.57
N LYS A 386 -9.11 4.90 34.01
CA LYS A 386 -8.34 3.68 34.28
C LYS A 386 -8.84 2.54 33.39
N ALA A 387 -7.95 1.96 32.59
CA ALA A 387 -8.16 0.77 31.80
C ALA A 387 -7.57 -0.46 32.50
N PRO A 388 -8.36 -1.49 32.89
CA PRO A 388 -7.81 -2.67 33.52
C PRO A 388 -6.92 -3.47 32.55
N LEU A 389 -5.77 -3.97 33.02
CA LEU A 389 -4.96 -4.94 32.32
C LEU A 389 -5.45 -6.34 32.69
N VAL A 390 -6.10 -7.04 31.77
CA VAL A 390 -6.72 -8.36 32.01
C VAL A 390 -5.69 -9.50 32.11
N ASP A 391 -4.46 -9.25 31.62
CA ASP A 391 -3.39 -10.23 31.68
C ASP A 391 -2.02 -9.55 31.82
N LYS A 392 -1.07 -10.28 32.44
CA LYS A 392 0.33 -9.84 32.61
C LYS A 392 1.09 -9.68 31.30
N ILE A 393 0.59 -10.22 30.19
CA ILE A 393 1.21 -10.09 28.86
C ILE A 393 1.42 -8.63 28.48
N PHE A 394 0.51 -7.73 28.84
CA PHE A 394 0.66 -6.30 28.60
C PHE A 394 1.88 -5.71 29.33
N LEU A 395 2.18 -6.20 30.53
CA LEU A 395 3.34 -5.73 31.30
C LEU A 395 4.67 -6.17 30.68
N THR A 396 4.69 -7.34 30.06
CA THR A 396 5.91 -7.90 29.45
C THR A 396 6.13 -7.48 28.01
N THR A 397 5.12 -6.91 27.36
CA THR A 397 5.15 -6.46 25.97
C THR A 397 5.05 -4.94 25.85
N LYS A 398 3.86 -4.36 26.08
CA LYS A 398 3.59 -2.93 25.89
C LYS A 398 4.18 -2.03 26.96
N PHE A 399 4.24 -2.53 28.18
CA PHE A 399 4.70 -1.76 29.34
C PHE A 399 6.02 -2.30 29.90
N LYS A 400 6.79 -3.00 29.09
CA LYS A 400 8.13 -3.47 29.47
C LYS A 400 8.95 -2.30 30.03
N ASN A 401 9.47 -2.44 31.25
CA ASN A 401 10.23 -1.41 31.96
C ASN A 401 9.41 -0.22 32.52
N LYS A 402 8.08 -0.17 32.37
CA LYS A 402 7.27 0.88 32.99
C LYS A 402 7.06 0.55 34.47
N LYS A 403 7.36 1.51 35.37
CA LYS A 403 7.21 1.33 36.82
C LYS A 403 5.71 1.14 37.17
N ILE A 404 5.44 0.12 37.99
CA ILE A 404 4.13 -0.12 38.61
C ILE A 404 4.09 0.59 39.96
N ILE A 405 3.09 1.46 40.16
CA ILE A 405 2.88 2.23 41.40
C ILE A 405 1.76 1.54 42.17
N LYS A 406 2.08 1.09 43.39
CA LYS A 406 1.09 0.50 44.28
C LYS A 406 0.28 1.59 44.99
N VAL A 407 -1.04 1.56 44.84
CA VAL A 407 -1.95 2.57 45.36
C VAL A 407 -3.09 1.93 46.17
N SER A 408 -3.79 2.75 46.98
CA SER A 408 -4.98 2.29 47.70
C SER A 408 -6.19 2.15 46.75
N PRO A 409 -7.19 1.32 47.15
CA PRO A 409 -8.47 1.30 46.39
C PRO A 409 -9.09 2.68 46.19
N GLN A 410 -9.08 3.50 47.28
CA GLN A 410 -9.66 4.85 47.27
C GLN A 410 -8.98 5.79 46.26
N GLU A 411 -7.67 5.63 46.05
CA GLU A 411 -6.95 6.37 45.01
C GLU A 411 -7.37 5.92 43.61
N LEU A 412 -7.56 4.62 43.37
CA LEU A 412 -8.05 4.09 42.12
C LEU A 412 -9.49 4.49 41.81
N ASP A 413 -10.33 4.66 42.84
CA ASP A 413 -11.73 5.02 42.68
C ASP A 413 -11.92 6.46 42.17
N GLN A 414 -10.88 7.29 42.23
CA GLN A 414 -10.88 8.63 41.64
C GLN A 414 -10.87 8.61 40.07
N TYR A 415 -10.50 7.49 39.48
CA TYR A 415 -10.42 7.34 38.02
C TYR A 415 -11.63 6.57 37.50
N GLN A 416 -12.25 7.10 36.43
CA GLN A 416 -13.33 6.42 35.74
C GLN A 416 -12.82 5.10 35.12
N THR A 417 -13.48 4.00 35.43
CA THR A 417 -13.16 2.72 34.79
C THR A 417 -13.67 2.70 33.35
N ILE A 418 -12.80 2.43 32.40
CA ILE A 418 -13.12 2.28 30.98
C ILE A 418 -12.90 0.82 30.53
N LYS A 419 -13.10 0.54 29.23
CA LYS A 419 -12.83 -0.78 28.64
C LYS A 419 -11.40 -1.23 28.93
N PRO A 420 -11.16 -2.55 29.00
CA PRO A 420 -9.81 -3.10 29.18
C PRO A 420 -8.81 -2.53 28.19
N TYR A 421 -7.54 -2.46 28.61
CA TYR A 421 -6.45 -2.10 27.72
C TYR A 421 -6.29 -3.13 26.61
N LEU A 422 -6.08 -2.68 25.38
CA LEU A 422 -5.97 -3.51 24.18
C LEU A 422 -4.63 -3.29 23.50
N PHE A 423 -4.16 -4.30 22.74
CA PHE A 423 -3.12 -4.10 21.74
C PHE A 423 -3.66 -3.23 20.61
N GLY A 424 -2.86 -2.31 20.12
CA GLY A 424 -3.24 -1.42 19.01
C GLY A 424 -3.11 -2.08 17.65
N ASP A 425 -3.52 -1.34 16.63
CA ASP A 425 -3.42 -1.76 15.23
C ASP A 425 -1.97 -2.08 14.83
N GLY A 426 -1.81 -3.06 13.95
CA GLY A 426 -0.53 -3.59 13.49
C GLY A 426 0.09 -4.66 14.39
N GLU A 427 -0.48 -4.95 15.57
CA GLU A 427 0.01 -6.02 16.43
C GLU A 427 -0.45 -7.40 15.92
N LEU A 428 0.50 -8.36 15.92
CA LEU A 428 0.24 -9.75 15.55
C LEU A 428 0.00 -10.58 16.80
N LEU A 429 -1.17 -11.19 16.92
CA LEU A 429 -1.58 -11.98 18.07
C LEU A 429 -1.87 -13.43 17.68
N LYS A 430 -1.46 -14.37 18.53
CA LYS A 430 -1.73 -15.79 18.40
C LYS A 430 -1.95 -16.40 19.77
N THR A 431 -2.81 -17.41 19.91
CA THR A 431 -2.90 -18.21 21.13
C THR A 431 -1.99 -19.43 21.04
N LYS A 432 -1.54 -19.95 22.20
CA LYS A 432 -0.61 -21.08 22.23
C LYS A 432 -1.19 -22.35 21.55
N ASP A 433 -2.49 -22.57 21.72
CA ASP A 433 -3.16 -23.81 21.34
C ASP A 433 -3.91 -23.69 19.99
N SER A 434 -3.65 -22.63 19.22
CA SER A 434 -4.27 -22.40 17.91
C SER A 434 -3.20 -22.18 16.83
N PRO A 435 -3.37 -22.74 15.64
CA PRO A 435 -2.49 -22.44 14.50
C PRO A 435 -2.68 -21.02 13.95
N TYR A 436 -3.81 -20.38 14.25
CA TYR A 436 -4.23 -19.13 13.62
C TYR A 436 -3.51 -17.91 14.19
N THR A 437 -3.01 -17.07 13.29
CA THR A 437 -2.44 -15.74 13.62
C THR A 437 -3.42 -14.66 13.19
N TYR A 438 -3.56 -13.63 14.03
CA TYR A 438 -4.41 -12.48 13.78
C TYR A 438 -3.57 -11.22 13.77
N VAL A 439 -3.89 -10.27 12.89
CA VAL A 439 -3.43 -8.90 12.99
C VAL A 439 -4.55 -8.03 13.57
N ILE A 440 -4.20 -7.10 14.44
CA ILE A 440 -5.16 -6.11 14.93
C ILE A 440 -5.21 -4.96 13.92
N SER A 441 -6.42 -4.59 13.49
CA SER A 441 -6.64 -3.51 12.53
C SER A 441 -8.02 -2.90 12.72
N GLY A 442 -8.10 -1.56 12.83
CA GLY A 442 -9.34 -0.85 13.14
C GLY A 442 -9.97 -1.31 14.46
N GLY A 443 -9.14 -1.68 15.45
CA GLY A 443 -9.57 -2.21 16.75
C GLY A 443 -10.21 -3.61 16.70
N LYS A 444 -10.13 -4.33 15.58
CA LYS A 444 -10.65 -5.69 15.38
C LYS A 444 -9.50 -6.69 15.20
N LYS A 445 -9.75 -7.96 15.52
CA LYS A 445 -8.83 -9.04 15.14
C LYS A 445 -9.17 -9.54 13.73
N ILE A 446 -8.20 -9.50 12.84
CA ILE A 446 -8.30 -9.93 11.45
C ILE A 446 -7.53 -11.23 11.30
N LEU A 447 -8.20 -12.32 10.93
CA LEU A 447 -7.54 -13.61 10.71
C LEU A 447 -6.66 -13.55 9.45
N LEU A 448 -5.41 -13.98 9.57
CA LEU A 448 -4.55 -14.30 8.43
C LEU A 448 -4.79 -15.78 8.09
N ALA A 449 -5.44 -16.06 6.94
CA ALA A 449 -6.04 -17.36 6.66
C ALA A 449 -5.01 -18.49 6.46
N SER A 450 -3.75 -18.15 6.14
CA SER A 450 -2.69 -19.14 5.93
C SER A 450 -1.30 -18.56 6.18
N ASP A 451 -0.30 -19.44 6.31
CA ASP A 451 1.11 -19.04 6.38
C ASP A 451 1.58 -18.35 5.07
N LYS A 452 0.97 -18.69 3.91
CA LYS A 452 1.21 -18.01 2.63
C LYS A 452 0.76 -16.55 2.69
N VAL A 453 -0.39 -16.26 3.31
CA VAL A 453 -0.89 -14.91 3.54
C VAL A 453 0.02 -14.17 4.52
N PHE A 454 0.39 -14.80 5.64
CA PHE A 454 1.26 -14.21 6.65
C PHE A 454 2.62 -13.79 6.07
N SER A 455 3.32 -14.71 5.41
CA SER A 455 4.63 -14.45 4.80
C SER A 455 4.52 -13.54 3.58
N GLY A 456 3.47 -13.71 2.78
CA GLY A 456 3.19 -12.89 1.59
C GLY A 456 2.97 -11.42 1.91
N LEU A 457 2.41 -11.08 3.08
CA LEU A 457 2.31 -9.71 3.59
C LEU A 457 3.63 -9.22 4.23
N GLY A 458 4.68 -10.04 4.27
CA GLY A 458 5.98 -9.66 4.83
C GLY A 458 6.03 -9.67 6.35
N TYR A 459 5.07 -10.31 7.02
CA TYR A 459 5.11 -10.48 8.47
C TYR A 459 6.19 -11.46 8.90
N LYS A 460 6.74 -11.25 10.10
CA LYS A 460 7.80 -12.06 10.69
C LYS A 460 7.30 -12.75 11.94
N THR A 461 7.66 -14.03 12.10
CA THR A 461 7.22 -14.86 13.23
C THR A 461 7.69 -14.30 14.58
N GLU A 462 8.86 -13.68 14.63
CA GLU A 462 9.39 -13.04 15.85
C GLU A 462 8.55 -11.85 16.34
N ASN A 463 7.71 -11.28 15.48
CA ASN A 463 6.79 -10.19 15.83
C ASN A 463 5.43 -10.67 16.37
N VAL A 464 5.19 -11.99 16.38
CA VAL A 464 3.93 -12.56 16.86
C VAL A 464 3.94 -12.66 18.39
N ILE A 465 2.94 -12.03 19.01
CA ILE A 465 2.75 -12.07 20.46
C ILE A 465 1.84 -13.24 20.80
N ILE A 466 2.34 -14.17 21.64
CA ILE A 466 1.53 -15.27 22.15
C ILE A 466 0.72 -14.75 23.33
N VAL A 467 -0.60 -14.72 23.18
CA VAL A 467 -1.55 -14.20 24.16
C VAL A 467 -2.48 -15.29 24.69
N PRO A 468 -3.02 -15.19 25.93
CA PRO A 468 -4.12 -16.03 26.38
C PRO A 468 -5.38 -15.76 25.54
N SER A 469 -6.25 -16.78 25.42
CA SER A 469 -7.53 -16.66 24.70
C SER A 469 -8.41 -15.53 25.25
N SER A 470 -8.36 -15.28 26.58
CA SER A 470 -9.07 -14.16 27.22
C SER A 470 -8.71 -12.78 26.68
N VAL A 471 -7.46 -12.58 26.25
CA VAL A 471 -7.01 -11.34 25.61
C VAL A 471 -7.56 -11.26 24.18
N LEU A 472 -7.50 -12.37 23.44
CA LEU A 472 -7.97 -12.41 22.05
C LEU A 472 -9.50 -12.24 21.95
N TYR A 473 -10.27 -12.65 22.96
CA TYR A 473 -11.72 -12.45 23.04
C TYR A 473 -12.16 -11.00 23.31
N LEU A 474 -11.26 -10.12 23.69
CA LEU A 474 -11.57 -8.69 23.84
C LEU A 474 -11.83 -7.99 22.50
N TYR A 475 -11.47 -8.63 21.38
CA TYR A 475 -11.61 -8.05 20.04
C TYR A 475 -12.76 -8.69 19.29
N ASP A 476 -13.55 -7.86 18.65
CA ASP A 476 -14.48 -8.29 17.62
C ASP A 476 -13.70 -8.85 16.41
N ALA A 477 -14.30 -9.81 15.70
CA ALA A 477 -13.70 -10.31 14.47
C ALA A 477 -13.98 -9.35 13.31
N GLY A 478 -12.95 -9.11 12.49
CA GLY A 478 -13.10 -8.47 11.19
C GLY A 478 -13.07 -9.52 10.06
N SER A 479 -13.22 -9.05 8.81
CA SER A 479 -13.12 -9.91 7.63
C SER A 479 -11.72 -10.51 7.52
N PRO A 480 -11.59 -11.84 7.34
CA PRO A 480 -10.27 -12.46 7.23
C PRO A 480 -9.54 -12.02 5.96
N ILE A 481 -8.22 -11.99 6.01
CA ILE A 481 -7.37 -11.84 4.83
C ILE A 481 -7.09 -13.26 4.32
N THR A 482 -7.71 -13.62 3.21
CA THR A 482 -7.62 -14.96 2.60
C THR A 482 -6.58 -15.04 1.50
N GLU A 483 -6.27 -13.89 0.88
CA GLU A 483 -5.31 -13.76 -0.21
C GLU A 483 -4.40 -12.55 0.02
N VAL A 484 -3.21 -12.59 -0.58
CA VAL A 484 -2.23 -11.50 -0.47
C VAL A 484 -2.49 -10.41 -1.51
N ALA A 485 -2.92 -10.80 -2.71
CA ALA A 485 -3.31 -9.87 -3.76
C ALA A 485 -4.72 -9.31 -3.50
N ALA A 486 -4.94 -8.06 -3.90
CA ALA A 486 -6.25 -7.43 -3.80
C ALA A 486 -7.24 -8.14 -4.74
N ASN A 487 -8.07 -9.05 -4.21
CA ASN A 487 -9.29 -9.44 -4.89
C ASN A 487 -10.30 -8.30 -4.73
N ASN A 488 -10.34 -7.37 -5.66
CA ASN A 488 -11.49 -6.49 -5.83
C ASN A 488 -12.61 -7.34 -6.46
N GLY A 489 -13.25 -8.16 -5.62
CA GLY A 489 -14.55 -8.73 -5.93
C GLY A 489 -15.57 -7.59 -5.95
N GLN A 490 -16.20 -7.44 -7.10
CA GLN A 490 -17.34 -6.60 -7.51
C GLN A 490 -17.03 -5.19 -7.92
#